data_612a52655723df409057598ae7bf5489
#
_entry.id   612a52655723df409057598ae7bf5489
#
_cell.length_a   1.000
_cell.length_b   1.000
_cell.length_c   1.000
_cell.angle_alpha   90.00
_cell.angle_beta   90.00
_cell.angle_gamma   90.00
#
_symmetry.space_group_name_H-M   'P 1'
#
loop_
_entity.id
_entity.type
_entity.pdbx_description
1 polymer ?
#
loop_
_entity_poly.entity_id
_entity_poly.type
_entity_poly.pdbx_seq_one_letter_code
_entity_poly.pdbx_strand_id
1 'polypeptide(L)'
;MPSIIDEVLVVGHHDPDTDAVCSALAYAAFYAWQTGEKAIACHLDELNRETSWLLDHLGLQPPRAIEDVYLRVEDVMVSDAPTLHADQTLREGGLLMQRNGLGALPVVDPGGRLTGMLAREKLADRYLVLERKPCFL
;
A
#
# COMPACT_ATOMS: atom_id res chain seq x y z
N MET A 1 1.91 15.15 -0.43
CA MET A 1 1.82 13.68 -0.45
C MET A 1 0.36 13.34 -0.59
N PRO A 2 -0.06 12.55 -1.58
CA PRO A 2 -1.44 12.08 -1.60
C PRO A 2 -1.68 11.25 -0.34
N SER A 3 -2.82 11.44 0.30
CA SER A 3 -3.28 10.62 1.43
C SER A 3 -3.39 9.18 0.93
N ILE A 4 -2.65 8.26 1.53
CA ILE A 4 -2.63 6.84 1.15
C ILE A 4 -3.97 6.15 1.44
N ILE A 5 -4.88 6.82 2.17
CA ILE A 5 -6.19 6.30 2.51
C ILE A 5 -7.23 7.36 2.17
N ASP A 6 -7.92 7.18 1.04
CA ASP A 6 -9.03 8.05 0.62
C ASP A 6 -10.34 7.77 1.41
N GLU A 7 -10.37 6.75 2.25
CA GLU A 7 -11.56 6.29 2.97
C GLU A 7 -11.20 5.89 4.41
N VAL A 8 -12.00 6.33 5.38
CA VAL A 8 -11.89 5.85 6.76
C VAL A 8 -12.79 4.61 6.92
N LEU A 9 -12.18 3.49 7.31
CA LEU A 9 -12.94 2.27 7.60
C LEU A 9 -13.32 2.26 9.08
N VAL A 10 -14.61 2.08 9.35
CA VAL A 10 -15.17 1.95 10.69
C VAL A 10 -15.59 0.51 10.89
N VAL A 11 -14.93 -0.18 11.80
CA VAL A 11 -15.14 -1.61 12.04
C VAL A 11 -15.33 -1.89 13.52
N GLY A 12 -16.16 -2.87 13.83
CA GLY A 12 -16.31 -3.41 15.18
C GLY A 12 -15.29 -4.53 15.48
N HIS A 13 -15.66 -5.44 16.36
CA HIS A 13 -14.83 -6.60 16.73
C HIS A 13 -15.08 -7.80 15.79
N HIS A 14 -14.26 -8.84 15.93
CA HIS A 14 -14.49 -10.15 15.34
C HIS A 14 -15.77 -10.77 15.88
N ASP A 15 -16.41 -11.68 15.11
CA ASP A 15 -17.73 -12.22 15.42
C ASP A 15 -18.74 -11.09 15.73
N PRO A 16 -19.03 -10.22 14.75
CA PRO A 16 -19.77 -8.99 14.99
C PRO A 16 -21.22 -9.29 15.42
N ASP A 17 -21.57 -8.79 16.58
CA ASP A 17 -22.94 -8.78 17.05
C ASP A 17 -23.73 -7.57 16.49
N THR A 18 -25.00 -7.52 16.79
CA THR A 18 -25.88 -6.43 16.31
C THR A 18 -25.41 -5.06 16.79
N ASP A 19 -24.87 -4.96 18.01
CA ASP A 19 -24.34 -3.71 18.56
C ASP A 19 -23.11 -3.22 17.81
N ALA A 20 -22.15 -4.11 17.53
CA ALA A 20 -20.94 -3.78 16.77
C ALA A 20 -21.28 -3.27 15.37
N VAL A 21 -22.22 -3.91 14.67
CA VAL A 21 -22.64 -3.54 13.31
C VAL A 21 -23.39 -2.21 13.31
N CYS A 22 -24.35 -2.04 14.21
CA CYS A 22 -25.12 -0.79 14.32
C CYS A 22 -24.25 0.39 14.72
N SER A 23 -23.31 0.17 15.64
CA SER A 23 -22.36 1.20 16.05
C SER A 23 -21.44 1.61 14.90
N ALA A 24 -20.93 0.65 14.11
CA ALA A 24 -20.12 0.96 12.94
C ALA A 24 -20.87 1.78 11.89
N LEU A 25 -22.11 1.42 11.59
CA LEU A 25 -22.97 2.17 10.67
C LEU A 25 -23.24 3.59 11.17
N ALA A 26 -23.62 3.72 12.43
CA ALA A 26 -23.94 5.02 13.01
C ALA A 26 -22.70 5.93 13.09
N TYR A 27 -21.56 5.37 13.51
CA TYR A 27 -20.32 6.14 13.62
C TYR A 27 -19.75 6.53 12.27
N ALA A 28 -19.80 5.69 11.26
CA ALA A 28 -19.37 6.05 9.92
C ALA A 28 -20.18 7.23 9.36
N ALA A 29 -21.50 7.20 9.53
CA ALA A 29 -22.38 8.30 9.13
C ALA A 29 -22.09 9.59 9.91
N PHE A 30 -21.90 9.49 11.22
CA PHE A 30 -21.55 10.62 12.08
C PHE A 30 -20.20 11.23 11.70
N TYR A 31 -19.17 10.39 11.52
CA TYR A 31 -17.84 10.85 11.16
C TYR A 31 -17.84 11.58 9.80
N ALA A 32 -18.49 11.00 8.80
CA ALA A 32 -18.61 11.62 7.49
C ALA A 32 -19.34 12.98 7.56
N TRP A 33 -20.38 13.07 8.36
CA TRP A 33 -21.09 14.33 8.59
C TRP A 33 -20.24 15.38 9.30
N GLN A 34 -19.47 14.98 10.31
CA GLN A 34 -18.66 15.89 11.12
C GLN A 34 -17.42 16.40 10.38
N THR A 35 -16.74 15.54 9.62
CA THR A 35 -15.42 15.85 9.01
C THR A 35 -15.54 16.24 7.54
N GLY A 36 -16.59 15.82 6.86
CA GLY A 36 -16.71 15.88 5.40
C GLY A 36 -15.88 14.83 4.67
N GLU A 37 -15.18 13.94 5.40
CA GLU A 37 -14.39 12.85 4.83
C GLU A 37 -15.26 11.61 4.59
N LYS A 38 -14.84 10.76 3.64
CA LYS A 38 -15.57 9.53 3.35
C LYS A 38 -15.26 8.48 4.43
N ALA A 39 -16.29 8.02 5.13
CA ALA A 39 -16.21 6.94 6.08
C ALA A 39 -17.15 5.79 5.66
N ILE A 40 -16.69 4.56 5.81
CA ILE A 40 -17.40 3.35 5.40
C ILE A 40 -17.47 2.39 6.58
N ALA A 41 -18.70 1.98 6.92
CA ALA A 41 -18.91 0.92 7.89
C ALA A 41 -18.49 -0.43 7.30
N CYS A 42 -17.76 -1.21 8.07
CA CYS A 42 -17.25 -2.53 7.68
C CYS A 42 -17.53 -3.58 8.76
N HIS A 43 -17.49 -4.85 8.36
CA HIS A 43 -17.50 -6.00 9.29
C HIS A 43 -16.45 -7.02 8.86
N LEU A 44 -15.90 -7.77 9.81
CA LEU A 44 -14.81 -8.73 9.58
C LEU A 44 -15.33 -10.15 9.27
N ASP A 45 -16.28 -10.64 10.02
CA ASP A 45 -16.78 -12.02 9.91
C ASP A 45 -18.21 -12.02 9.39
N GLU A 46 -18.81 -13.19 9.23
CA GLU A 46 -20.21 -13.31 8.80
C GLU A 46 -21.18 -12.66 9.81
N LEU A 47 -22.16 -11.94 9.29
CA LEU A 47 -23.22 -11.36 10.12
C LEU A 47 -24.10 -12.46 10.67
N ASN A 48 -24.42 -12.39 11.96
CA ASN A 48 -25.36 -13.32 12.58
C ASN A 48 -26.79 -13.09 12.06
N ARG A 49 -27.68 -14.05 12.33
CA ARG A 49 -29.06 -14.04 11.83
C ARG A 49 -29.87 -12.87 12.37
N GLU A 50 -29.64 -12.48 13.61
CA GLU A 50 -30.32 -11.37 14.27
C GLU A 50 -29.97 -10.05 13.59
N THR A 51 -28.68 -9.81 13.37
CA THR A 51 -28.18 -8.62 12.69
C THR A 51 -28.70 -8.54 11.26
N SER A 52 -28.64 -9.65 10.50
CA SER A 52 -29.13 -9.71 9.13
C SER A 52 -30.62 -9.42 9.06
N TRP A 53 -31.43 -10.04 9.95
CA TRP A 53 -32.86 -9.77 10.04
C TRP A 53 -33.16 -8.30 10.37
N LEU A 54 -32.41 -7.72 11.31
CA LEU A 54 -32.62 -6.31 11.72
C LEU A 54 -32.31 -5.35 10.56
N LEU A 55 -31.20 -5.56 9.84
CA LEU A 55 -30.85 -4.73 8.68
C LEU A 55 -31.92 -4.81 7.60
N ASP A 56 -32.40 -6.02 7.27
CA ASP A 56 -33.48 -6.23 6.30
C ASP A 56 -34.78 -5.55 6.74
N HIS A 57 -35.13 -5.69 8.02
CA HIS A 57 -36.35 -5.09 8.58
C HIS A 57 -36.33 -3.54 8.52
N LEU A 58 -35.13 -2.94 8.69
CA LEU A 58 -34.93 -1.51 8.61
C LEU A 58 -34.65 -1.01 7.18
N GLY A 59 -34.55 -1.90 6.21
CA GLY A 59 -34.20 -1.56 4.82
C GLY A 59 -32.79 -1.00 4.66
N LEU A 60 -31.87 -1.35 5.58
CA LEU A 60 -30.48 -0.92 5.56
C LEU A 60 -29.62 -1.93 4.78
N GLN A 61 -28.66 -1.40 4.01
CA GLN A 61 -27.66 -2.24 3.39
C GLN A 61 -26.65 -2.72 4.45
N PRO A 62 -26.20 -4.00 4.38
CA PRO A 62 -25.15 -4.48 5.27
C PRO A 62 -23.87 -3.68 5.07
N PRO A 63 -23.05 -3.51 6.13
CA PRO A 63 -21.71 -2.92 6.01
C PRO A 63 -20.84 -3.70 5.01
N ARG A 64 -19.74 -3.09 4.57
CA ARG A 64 -18.79 -3.75 3.67
C ARG A 64 -18.07 -4.89 4.40
N ALA A 65 -18.12 -6.10 3.84
CA ALA A 65 -17.29 -7.20 4.33
C ALA A 65 -15.81 -6.93 4.00
N ILE A 66 -14.93 -7.10 4.98
CA ILE A 66 -13.47 -7.03 4.81
C ILE A 66 -12.83 -8.25 5.49
N GLU A 67 -11.70 -8.70 4.95
CA GLU A 67 -11.01 -9.88 5.51
C GLU A 67 -10.26 -9.55 6.79
N ASP A 68 -9.61 -8.41 6.83
CA ASP A 68 -8.82 -7.93 7.97
C ASP A 68 -8.62 -6.41 7.91
N VAL A 69 -8.01 -5.86 8.97
CA VAL A 69 -7.65 -4.44 9.08
C VAL A 69 -6.12 -4.22 9.09
N TYR A 70 -5.35 -5.24 8.75
CA TYR A 70 -3.89 -5.14 8.73
C TYR A 70 -3.43 -4.37 7.50
N LEU A 71 -2.48 -3.46 7.71
CA LEU A 71 -1.76 -2.80 6.63
C LEU A 71 -0.95 -3.83 5.85
N ARG A 72 -1.20 -3.90 4.56
CA ARG A 72 -0.44 -4.72 3.61
C ARG A 72 0.64 -3.88 2.94
N VAL A 73 1.65 -4.55 2.40
CA VAL A 73 2.72 -3.85 1.65
C VAL A 73 2.13 -3.05 0.48
N GLU A 74 1.12 -3.60 -0.20
CA GLU A 74 0.43 -2.93 -1.31
C GLU A 74 -0.24 -1.60 -0.92
N ASP A 75 -0.69 -1.46 0.34
CA ASP A 75 -1.35 -0.24 0.84
C ASP A 75 -0.36 0.91 1.05
N VAL A 76 0.93 0.61 1.23
CA VAL A 76 1.96 1.60 1.57
C VAL A 76 3.10 1.68 0.55
N MET A 77 3.18 0.75 -0.40
CA MET A 77 4.24 0.74 -1.39
C MET A 77 4.05 1.85 -2.43
N VAL A 78 5.16 2.26 -3.04
CA VAL A 78 5.14 3.14 -4.21
C VAL A 78 4.90 2.27 -5.46
N SER A 79 3.69 2.33 -6.02
CA SER A 79 3.27 1.46 -7.13
C SER A 79 3.96 1.78 -8.46
N ASP A 80 4.39 3.02 -8.66
CA ASP A 80 5.05 3.53 -9.86
C ASP A 80 6.54 3.80 -9.65
N ALA A 81 7.19 3.00 -8.79
CA ALA A 81 8.61 3.13 -8.52
C ALA A 81 9.44 2.99 -9.81
N PRO A 82 10.44 3.87 -10.03
CA PRO A 82 11.32 3.74 -11.19
C PRO A 82 12.03 2.40 -11.22
N THR A 83 12.04 1.75 -12.38
CA THR A 83 12.71 0.47 -12.60
C THR A 83 13.83 0.63 -13.62
N LEU A 84 14.81 -0.28 -13.59
CA LEU A 84 15.89 -0.39 -14.56
C LEU A 84 15.71 -1.69 -15.34
N HIS A 85 15.85 -1.64 -16.65
CA HIS A 85 15.90 -2.86 -17.47
C HIS A 85 17.29 -3.47 -17.49
N ALA A 86 17.37 -4.80 -17.60
CA ALA A 86 18.65 -5.53 -17.53
C ALA A 86 19.63 -5.18 -18.67
N ASP A 87 19.16 -4.64 -19.78
CA ASP A 87 19.94 -4.18 -20.93
C ASP A 87 20.46 -2.73 -20.78
N GLN A 88 19.96 -1.99 -19.78
CA GLN A 88 20.41 -0.64 -19.51
C GLN A 88 21.76 -0.62 -18.76
N THR A 89 22.49 0.46 -18.95
CA THR A 89 23.83 0.62 -18.35
C THR A 89 23.78 0.98 -16.86
N LEU A 90 24.83 0.64 -16.12
CA LEU A 90 25.00 1.06 -14.72
C LEU A 90 24.98 2.58 -14.58
N ARG A 91 25.46 3.32 -15.59
CA ARG A 91 25.43 4.79 -15.62
C ARG A 91 23.99 5.32 -15.66
N GLU A 92 23.14 4.74 -16.48
CA GLU A 92 21.72 5.11 -16.55
C GLU A 92 21.02 4.82 -15.21
N GLY A 93 21.28 3.66 -14.62
CA GLY A 93 20.81 3.34 -13.28
C GLY A 93 21.24 4.35 -12.21
N GLY A 94 22.51 4.73 -12.22
CA GLY A 94 23.05 5.75 -11.31
C GLY A 94 22.41 7.12 -11.47
N LEU A 95 22.19 7.56 -12.72
CA LEU A 95 21.49 8.82 -13.01
C LEU A 95 20.00 8.77 -12.59
N LEU A 96 19.35 7.63 -12.79
CA LEU A 96 17.97 7.44 -12.37
C LEU A 96 17.83 7.51 -10.84
N MET A 97 18.74 6.87 -10.10
CA MET A 97 18.83 6.96 -8.64
C MET A 97 19.02 8.41 -8.18
N GLN A 98 19.95 9.12 -8.81
CA GLN A 98 20.26 10.51 -8.44
C GLN A 98 19.06 11.43 -8.64
N ARG A 99 18.38 11.33 -9.80
CA ARG A 99 17.23 12.17 -10.13
C ARG A 99 16.03 11.94 -9.20
N ASN A 100 15.84 10.70 -8.75
CA ASN A 100 14.70 10.31 -7.90
C ASN A 100 15.05 10.23 -6.41
N GLY A 101 16.28 10.52 -6.01
CA GLY A 101 16.72 10.43 -4.61
C GLY A 101 16.74 9.02 -4.03
N LEU A 102 16.88 7.99 -4.90
CA LEU A 102 16.77 6.58 -4.51
C LEU A 102 18.13 5.99 -4.12
N GLY A 103 18.14 5.09 -3.13
CA GLY A 103 19.30 4.31 -2.73
C GLY A 103 19.46 2.99 -3.49
N ALA A 104 18.38 2.50 -4.07
CA ALA A 104 18.32 1.27 -4.85
C ALA A 104 17.26 1.35 -5.94
N LEU A 105 17.43 0.56 -7.01
CA LEU A 105 16.45 0.41 -8.11
C LEU A 105 16.17 -1.06 -8.33
N PRO A 106 14.90 -1.46 -8.49
CA PRO A 106 14.55 -2.78 -8.99
C PRO A 106 14.98 -2.92 -10.46
N VAL A 107 15.55 -4.08 -10.79
CA VAL A 107 15.90 -4.45 -12.17
C VAL A 107 14.87 -5.44 -12.67
N VAL A 108 14.28 -5.14 -13.82
CA VAL A 108 13.19 -5.93 -14.40
C VAL A 108 13.55 -6.46 -15.79
N ASP A 109 12.95 -7.58 -16.17
CA ASP A 109 12.99 -8.11 -17.52
C ASP A 109 12.01 -7.38 -18.46
N PRO A 110 12.00 -7.64 -19.78
CA PRO A 110 11.04 -7.03 -20.71
C PRO A 110 9.57 -7.32 -20.40
N GLY A 111 9.28 -8.33 -19.60
CA GLY A 111 7.94 -8.66 -19.11
C GLY A 111 7.53 -7.93 -17.82
N GLY A 112 8.41 -7.07 -17.28
CA GLY A 112 8.19 -6.35 -16.03
C GLY A 112 8.41 -7.17 -14.76
N ARG A 113 9.01 -8.37 -14.85
CA ARG A 113 9.27 -9.24 -13.70
C ARG A 113 10.59 -8.84 -13.05
N LEU A 114 10.60 -8.78 -11.72
CA LEU A 114 11.80 -8.49 -10.94
C LEU A 114 12.88 -9.57 -11.15
N THR A 115 14.06 -9.15 -11.62
CA THR A 115 15.23 -10.01 -11.84
C THR A 115 16.37 -9.72 -10.88
N GLY A 116 16.38 -8.53 -10.26
CA GLY A 116 17.41 -8.14 -9.31
C GLY A 116 17.20 -6.74 -8.74
N MET A 117 18.18 -6.30 -7.97
CA MET A 117 18.25 -4.97 -7.39
C MET A 117 19.61 -4.34 -7.66
N LEU A 118 19.62 -3.10 -8.10
CA LEU A 118 20.82 -2.28 -8.20
C LEU A 118 20.88 -1.33 -7.01
N ALA A 119 21.81 -1.56 -6.08
CA ALA A 119 22.05 -0.68 -4.95
C ALA A 119 23.17 0.32 -5.26
N ARG A 120 23.09 1.53 -4.68
CA ARG A 120 24.08 2.61 -4.83
C ARG A 120 25.47 2.16 -4.40
N GLU A 121 25.57 1.37 -3.35
CA GLU A 121 26.84 0.83 -2.85
C GLU A 121 27.48 -0.10 -3.89
N LYS A 122 26.70 -0.93 -4.59
CA LYS A 122 27.20 -1.80 -5.64
C LYS A 122 27.71 -1.03 -6.87
N LEU A 123 27.15 0.14 -7.15
CA LEU A 123 27.71 1.04 -8.16
C LEU A 123 29.08 1.56 -7.75
N ALA A 124 29.22 2.00 -6.50
CA ALA A 124 30.49 2.47 -5.95
C ALA A 124 31.54 1.35 -5.93
N ASP A 125 31.20 0.16 -5.45
CA ASP A 125 32.09 -1.01 -5.44
C ASP A 125 32.60 -1.32 -6.86
N ARG A 126 31.70 -1.32 -7.84
CA ARG A 126 32.06 -1.62 -9.24
C ARG A 126 32.99 -0.55 -9.81
N TYR A 127 32.75 0.72 -9.50
CA TYR A 127 33.61 1.82 -9.93
C TYR A 127 35.01 1.69 -9.34
N LEU A 128 35.14 1.43 -8.03
CA LEU A 128 36.41 1.22 -7.34
C LEU A 128 37.21 0.02 -7.86
N VAL A 129 36.53 -1.02 -8.32
CA VAL A 129 37.19 -2.20 -8.92
C VAL A 129 37.71 -1.90 -10.32
N LEU A 130 37.03 -1.05 -11.10
CA LEU A 130 37.44 -0.69 -12.46
C LEU A 130 38.59 0.31 -12.47
N GLU A 131 38.71 1.18 -11.46
CA GLU A 131 39.80 2.13 -11.31
C GLU A 131 40.99 1.55 -10.52
N ARG A 132 41.50 0.39 -10.89
CA ARG A 132 42.81 -0.08 -10.45
C ARG A 132 43.95 0.53 -11.28
N LYS A 133 43.91 1.83 -11.54
CA LYS A 133 45.12 2.58 -11.93
C LYS A 133 45.65 3.32 -10.72
N PRO A 134 46.94 3.15 -10.39
CA PRO A 134 47.52 3.89 -9.26
C PRO A 134 47.40 5.39 -9.51
N CYS A 135 46.89 6.13 -8.52
CA CYS A 135 46.79 7.58 -8.51
C CYS A 135 48.16 8.25 -8.28
N PHE A 136 49.24 7.68 -8.77
CA PHE A 136 50.56 8.28 -8.67
C PHE A 136 51.20 8.43 -10.05
N LEU A 137 51.26 9.64 -10.52
CA LEU A 137 52.37 10.21 -11.24
C LEU A 137 53.10 11.17 -10.30
#